data_913c04f58d86cc454caadea13dc71012
#
_entry.id   913c04f58d86cc454caadea13dc71012
#
_cell.length_a   1.000
_cell.length_b   1.000
_cell.length_c   1.000
_cell.angle_alpha   90.00
_cell.angle_beta   90.00
_cell.angle_gamma   90.00
#
_symmetry.space_group_name_H-M   'P 1'
#
loop_
_entity.id
_entity.type
_entity.pdbx_description
1 polymer ?
#
loop_
_entity_poly.entity_id
_entity_poly.type
_entity_poly.pdbx_seq_one_letter_code
_entity_poly.pdbx_strand_id
1 'polypeptide(L)'
;MRKVRDIMSAAPVCMAPGESVSAAARAMKQQGIGTVLVLTDGMLTGLVTDRDITVRVLAEDRDPRTTPIGDICSSHLVVLDPDDDLVLASRLVRDHAVRRIPVLQDGTPVGVVAVGDLALESGATSVLSGMSSAAQND
;
A
#
# COMPACT_ATOMS: atom_id res chain seq x y z
N MET A 1 21.06 -5.91 -11.86
CA MET A 1 20.50 -5.52 -10.56
C MET A 1 18.99 -5.47 -10.64
N ARG A 2 18.31 -6.07 -9.67
CA ARG A 2 16.85 -6.11 -9.66
C ARG A 2 16.30 -4.75 -9.26
N LYS A 3 15.24 -4.35 -9.94
CA LYS A 3 14.57 -3.07 -9.73
C LYS A 3 13.17 -3.29 -9.18
N VAL A 4 12.62 -2.23 -8.63
CA VAL A 4 11.24 -2.22 -8.10
C VAL A 4 10.25 -2.74 -9.13
N ARG A 5 10.39 -2.35 -10.41
CA ARG A 5 9.48 -2.80 -11.48
C ARG A 5 9.44 -4.33 -11.63
N ASP A 6 10.51 -5.01 -11.22
CA ASP A 6 10.62 -6.46 -11.39
C ASP A 6 9.80 -7.23 -10.35
N ILE A 7 9.43 -6.59 -9.23
CA ILE A 7 8.73 -7.25 -8.12
C ILE A 7 7.40 -6.60 -7.76
N MET A 8 7.11 -5.41 -8.26
CA MET A 8 5.85 -4.73 -7.92
C MET A 8 4.65 -5.46 -8.50
N SER A 9 3.51 -5.31 -7.84
CA SER A 9 2.22 -5.67 -8.44
C SER A 9 1.82 -4.53 -9.34
N ALA A 10 1.68 -4.79 -10.64
CA ALA A 10 1.33 -3.77 -11.62
C ALA A 10 -0.17 -3.50 -11.63
N ALA A 11 -0.58 -2.44 -12.32
CA ALA A 11 -1.97 -2.03 -12.49
C ALA A 11 -2.71 -1.90 -11.16
N PRO A 12 -2.24 -0.99 -10.28
CA PRO A 12 -2.88 -0.81 -8.97
C PRO A 12 -4.31 -0.29 -9.14
N VAL A 13 -5.19 -0.68 -8.21
CA VAL A 13 -6.54 -0.13 -8.17
C VAL A 13 -6.47 1.26 -7.54
N CYS A 14 -7.02 2.25 -8.24
CA CYS A 14 -7.04 3.63 -7.77
C CYS A 14 -8.49 4.08 -7.65
N MET A 15 -8.81 4.77 -6.57
CA MET A 15 -10.17 5.23 -6.28
C MET A 15 -10.14 6.67 -5.78
N ALA A 16 -11.26 7.37 -5.94
CA ALA A 16 -11.40 8.73 -5.43
C ALA A 16 -11.70 8.70 -3.93
N PRO A 17 -11.30 9.75 -3.17
CA PRO A 17 -11.51 9.77 -1.72
C PRO A 17 -12.97 9.73 -1.28
N GLY A 18 -13.90 10.15 -2.13
CA GLY A 18 -15.33 10.11 -1.82
C GLY A 18 -15.99 8.76 -1.99
N GLU A 19 -15.31 7.79 -2.59
CA GLU A 19 -15.88 6.46 -2.76
C GLU A 19 -15.94 5.73 -1.42
N SER A 20 -16.92 4.84 -1.28
CA SER A 20 -17.18 4.19 0.01
C SER A 20 -16.15 3.11 0.32
N VAL A 21 -16.00 2.85 1.63
CA VAL A 21 -15.21 1.72 2.11
C VAL A 21 -15.72 0.41 1.54
N SER A 22 -17.05 0.25 1.42
CA SER A 22 -17.63 -0.95 0.80
C SER A 22 -17.16 -1.14 -0.64
N ALA A 23 -17.06 -0.05 -1.42
CA ALA A 23 -16.56 -0.11 -2.79
C ALA A 23 -15.10 -0.57 -2.82
N ALA A 24 -14.27 -0.06 -1.91
CA ALA A 24 -12.88 -0.47 -1.79
C ALA A 24 -12.77 -1.95 -1.41
N ALA A 25 -13.57 -2.39 -0.46
CA ALA A 25 -13.58 -3.80 -0.03
C ALA A 25 -13.97 -4.72 -1.18
N ARG A 26 -14.97 -4.33 -2.00
CA ARG A 26 -15.36 -5.11 -3.18
C ARG A 26 -14.24 -5.19 -4.21
N ALA A 27 -13.54 -4.09 -4.43
CA ALA A 27 -12.39 -4.07 -5.36
C ALA A 27 -11.30 -5.02 -4.86
N MET A 28 -11.01 -5.00 -3.58
CA MET A 28 -10.02 -5.91 -2.97
C MET A 28 -10.42 -7.36 -3.18
N LYS A 29 -11.68 -7.68 -2.97
CA LYS A 29 -12.20 -9.04 -3.15
C LYS A 29 -12.10 -9.47 -4.61
N GLN A 30 -12.54 -8.63 -5.54
CA GLN A 30 -12.58 -8.96 -6.96
C GLN A 30 -11.18 -9.11 -7.56
N GLN A 31 -10.23 -8.30 -7.11
CA GLN A 31 -8.88 -8.30 -7.65
C GLN A 31 -7.91 -9.17 -6.85
N GLY A 32 -8.34 -9.69 -5.69
CA GLY A 32 -7.46 -10.47 -4.84
C GLY A 32 -6.32 -9.66 -4.25
N ILE A 33 -6.58 -8.41 -3.86
CA ILE A 33 -5.58 -7.47 -3.37
C ILE A 33 -5.98 -6.92 -2.00
N GLY A 34 -5.01 -6.41 -1.27
CA GLY A 34 -5.24 -5.81 0.04
C GLY A 34 -4.97 -4.31 0.10
N THR A 35 -4.81 -3.66 -1.05
CA THR A 35 -4.42 -2.25 -1.10
C THR A 35 -5.15 -1.53 -2.23
N VAL A 36 -5.64 -0.32 -1.93
CA VAL A 36 -6.22 0.58 -2.92
C VAL A 36 -5.51 1.93 -2.78
N LEU A 37 -5.13 2.53 -3.89
CA LEU A 37 -4.54 3.86 -3.90
C LEU A 37 -5.64 4.90 -4.02
N VAL A 38 -5.50 6.00 -3.29
CA VAL A 38 -6.47 7.10 -3.31
C VAL A 38 -5.88 8.24 -4.12
N LEU A 39 -6.59 8.63 -5.19
CA LEU A 39 -6.18 9.73 -6.05
C LEU A 39 -7.16 10.89 -5.93
N THR A 40 -6.63 12.09 -5.77
CA THR A 40 -7.40 13.33 -5.81
C THR A 40 -6.91 14.13 -7.01
N ASP A 41 -7.79 14.40 -7.96
CA ASP A 41 -7.43 15.12 -9.20
C ASP A 41 -6.22 14.48 -9.91
N GLY A 42 -6.19 13.16 -9.95
CA GLY A 42 -5.14 12.42 -10.62
C GLY A 42 -3.85 12.25 -9.83
N MET A 43 -3.77 12.82 -8.63
CA MET A 43 -2.56 12.75 -7.80
C MET A 43 -2.76 11.82 -6.62
N LEU A 44 -1.73 11.04 -6.30
CA LEU A 44 -1.77 10.14 -5.16
C LEU A 44 -1.85 10.96 -3.86
N THR A 45 -2.92 10.74 -3.09
CA THR A 45 -3.13 11.44 -1.82
C THR A 45 -3.30 10.50 -0.64
N GLY A 46 -3.44 9.21 -0.87
CA GLY A 46 -3.62 8.28 0.22
C GLY A 46 -3.50 6.83 -0.21
N LEU A 47 -3.53 5.96 0.78
CA LEU A 47 -3.48 4.52 0.59
C LEU A 47 -4.38 3.87 1.63
N VAL A 48 -5.21 2.94 1.20
CA VAL A 48 -6.11 2.18 2.07
C VAL A 48 -5.76 0.71 1.97
N THR A 49 -5.60 0.07 3.12
CA THR A 49 -5.35 -1.37 3.19
C THR A 49 -6.56 -2.08 3.80
N ASP A 50 -6.61 -3.40 3.62
CA ASP A 50 -7.59 -4.26 4.28
C ASP A 50 -7.51 -4.11 5.81
N ARG A 51 -6.31 -3.90 6.36
CA ARG A 51 -6.16 -3.63 7.79
C ARG A 51 -6.82 -2.31 8.19
N ASP A 52 -6.68 -1.26 7.39
CA ASP A 52 -7.34 0.03 7.67
C ASP A 52 -8.86 -0.16 7.80
N ILE A 53 -9.44 -0.95 6.90
CA ILE A 53 -10.88 -1.22 6.93
C ILE A 53 -11.25 -1.96 8.22
N THR A 54 -10.48 -2.95 8.60
CA THR A 54 -10.72 -3.71 9.83
C THR A 54 -10.62 -2.84 11.07
N VAL A 55 -9.54 -2.06 11.18
CA VAL A 55 -9.21 -1.34 12.41
C VAL A 55 -9.95 0.00 12.51
N ARG A 56 -10.12 0.70 11.39
CA ARG A 56 -10.66 2.06 11.39
C ARG A 56 -12.14 2.13 11.03
N VAL A 57 -12.71 1.05 10.53
CA VAL A 57 -14.13 1.01 10.17
C VAL A 57 -14.85 -0.03 11.02
N LEU A 58 -14.50 -1.29 10.89
CA LEU A 58 -15.20 -2.37 11.61
C LEU A 58 -15.04 -2.25 13.12
N ALA A 59 -13.82 -2.06 13.60
CA ALA A 59 -13.53 -1.95 15.04
C ALA A 59 -14.12 -0.69 15.66
N GLU A 60 -14.39 0.34 14.86
CA GLU A 60 -14.98 1.59 15.32
C GLU A 60 -16.49 1.66 15.07
N ASP A 61 -17.08 0.57 14.64
CA ASP A 61 -18.52 0.46 14.36
C ASP A 61 -19.02 1.49 13.35
N ARG A 62 -18.18 1.87 12.40
CA ARG A 62 -18.56 2.78 11.32
C ARG A 62 -19.24 1.99 10.20
N ASP A 63 -20.18 2.64 9.52
CA ASP A 63 -20.87 2.00 8.40
C ASP A 63 -19.99 2.07 7.14
N PRO A 64 -19.54 0.92 6.61
CA PRO A 64 -18.67 0.92 5.44
C PRO A 64 -19.36 1.44 4.18
N ARG A 65 -20.69 1.44 4.13
CA ARG A 65 -21.44 1.91 2.97
C ARG A 65 -21.49 3.43 2.87
N THR A 66 -21.32 4.12 4.00
CA THR A 66 -21.41 5.58 4.05
C THR A 66 -20.10 6.24 4.44
N THR A 67 -19.09 5.49 4.83
CA THR A 67 -17.78 6.03 5.17
C THR A 67 -16.94 6.18 3.91
N PRO A 68 -16.49 7.39 3.55
CA PRO A 68 -15.59 7.59 2.42
C PRO A 68 -14.20 7.05 2.72
N ILE A 69 -13.52 6.51 1.72
CA ILE A 69 -12.16 6.00 1.94
C ILE A 69 -11.18 7.11 2.33
N GLY A 70 -11.46 8.33 1.92
CA GLY A 70 -10.63 9.47 2.32
C GLY A 70 -10.58 9.71 3.81
N ASP A 71 -11.61 9.27 4.55
CA ASP A 71 -11.66 9.43 6.01
C ASP A 71 -10.75 8.44 6.74
N ILE A 72 -10.39 7.33 6.10
CA ILE A 72 -9.63 6.27 6.76
C ILE A 72 -8.27 5.99 6.10
N CYS A 73 -7.97 6.65 4.98
CA CYS A 73 -6.72 6.41 4.27
C CYS A 73 -5.52 6.95 5.04
N SER A 74 -4.38 6.32 4.82
CA SER A 74 -3.10 6.84 5.29
C SER A 74 -2.61 7.87 4.30
N SER A 75 -2.26 9.07 4.78
CA SER A 75 -1.75 10.16 3.95
C SER A 75 -0.24 10.36 4.08
N HIS A 76 0.38 9.71 5.06
CA HIS A 76 1.82 9.74 5.22
C HIS A 76 2.40 8.64 4.33
N LEU A 77 2.81 9.01 3.12
CA LEU A 77 3.20 8.06 2.10
C LEU A 77 4.69 8.11 1.82
N VAL A 78 5.27 6.93 1.72
CA VAL A 78 6.59 6.72 1.14
C VAL A 78 6.34 6.16 -0.25
N VAL A 79 7.03 6.66 -1.26
CA VAL A 79 6.84 6.22 -2.64
C VAL A 79 8.16 5.79 -3.25
N LEU A 80 8.08 4.94 -4.28
CA LEU A 80 9.21 4.44 -5.03
C LEU A 80 9.02 4.75 -6.51
N ASP A 81 10.13 4.88 -7.22
CA ASP A 81 10.15 4.90 -8.68
C ASP A 81 10.35 3.46 -9.17
N PRO A 82 9.76 3.07 -10.31
CA PRO A 82 9.94 1.70 -10.80
C PRO A 82 11.39 1.33 -11.12
N ASP A 83 12.25 2.32 -11.33
CA ASP A 83 13.67 2.09 -11.60
C ASP A 83 14.55 2.11 -10.35
N ASP A 84 13.97 2.36 -9.18
CA ASP A 84 14.72 2.26 -7.93
C ASP A 84 15.16 0.82 -7.68
N ASP A 85 16.31 0.65 -7.03
CA ASP A 85 16.79 -0.69 -6.72
C ASP A 85 16.15 -1.24 -5.44
N LEU A 86 16.26 -2.54 -5.25
CA LEU A 86 15.64 -3.22 -4.09
C LEU A 86 16.30 -2.86 -2.77
N VAL A 87 17.54 -2.40 -2.79
CA VAL A 87 18.22 -1.95 -1.57
C VAL A 87 17.52 -0.71 -1.02
N LEU A 88 17.18 0.24 -1.89
CA LEU A 88 16.44 1.43 -1.48
C LEU A 88 15.05 1.04 -0.94
N ALA A 89 14.35 0.16 -1.64
CA ALA A 89 13.03 -0.29 -1.20
C ALA A 89 13.09 -0.94 0.19
N SER A 90 14.08 -1.79 0.42
CA SER A 90 14.28 -2.45 1.72
C SER A 90 14.58 -1.44 2.82
N ARG A 91 15.37 -0.41 2.50
CA ARG A 91 15.70 0.65 3.45
C ARG A 91 14.46 1.43 3.85
N LEU A 92 13.61 1.79 2.88
CA LEU A 92 12.38 2.52 3.16
C LEU A 92 11.42 1.71 4.03
N VAL A 93 11.31 0.42 3.78
CA VAL A 93 10.50 -0.48 4.61
C VAL A 93 10.98 -0.45 6.05
N ARG A 94 12.28 -0.55 6.28
CA ARG A 94 12.84 -0.54 7.63
C ARG A 94 12.69 0.82 8.31
N ASP A 95 13.07 1.88 7.60
CA ASP A 95 13.17 3.22 8.20
C ASP A 95 11.80 3.79 8.54
N HIS A 96 10.79 3.46 7.76
CA HIS A 96 9.44 4.01 7.92
C HIS A 96 8.42 3.01 8.45
N ALA A 97 8.83 1.76 8.68
CA ALA A 97 7.97 0.70 9.20
C ALA A 97 6.69 0.52 8.36
N VAL A 98 6.80 0.67 7.03
CA VAL A 98 5.67 0.53 6.12
C VAL A 98 5.64 -0.87 5.53
N ARG A 99 4.44 -1.38 5.21
CA ARG A 99 4.25 -2.70 4.62
C ARG A 99 3.88 -2.67 3.15
N ARG A 100 3.38 -1.54 2.69
CA ARG A 100 2.98 -1.31 1.30
C ARG A 100 3.55 0.01 0.84
N ILE A 101 4.15 0.02 -0.34
CA ILE A 101 4.75 1.25 -0.90
C ILE A 101 4.22 1.43 -2.31
N PRO A 102 3.54 2.55 -2.60
CA PRO A 102 3.13 2.87 -3.97
C PRO A 102 4.34 3.14 -4.85
N VAL A 103 4.23 2.74 -6.11
CA VAL A 103 5.25 2.99 -7.12
C VAL A 103 4.69 3.97 -8.12
N LEU A 104 5.37 5.11 -8.29
CA LEU A 104 4.95 6.17 -9.20
C LEU A 104 5.99 6.35 -10.30
N GLN A 105 5.53 6.48 -11.54
CA GLN A 105 6.37 6.86 -12.66
C GLN A 105 5.84 8.20 -13.19
N ASP A 106 6.67 9.24 -13.08
CA ASP A 106 6.28 10.59 -13.49
C ASP A 106 4.96 11.03 -12.84
N GLY A 107 4.79 10.71 -11.57
CA GLY A 107 3.59 11.05 -10.80
C GLY A 107 2.41 10.13 -11.01
N THR A 108 2.50 9.17 -11.91
CA THR A 108 1.41 8.22 -12.21
C THR A 108 1.63 6.91 -11.47
N PRO A 109 0.65 6.43 -10.70
CA PRO A 109 0.77 5.13 -10.05
C PRO A 109 0.88 4.00 -11.07
N VAL A 110 1.95 3.20 -10.94
CA VAL A 110 2.19 2.06 -11.84
C VAL A 110 2.23 0.73 -11.10
N GLY A 111 2.30 0.75 -9.79
CA GLY A 111 2.34 -0.48 -9.01
C GLY A 111 2.34 -0.24 -7.52
N VAL A 112 2.39 -1.35 -6.79
CA VAL A 112 2.53 -1.38 -5.33
C VAL A 112 3.53 -2.47 -4.98
N VAL A 113 4.44 -2.16 -4.06
CA VAL A 113 5.37 -3.15 -3.51
C VAL A 113 4.90 -3.50 -2.09
N ALA A 114 4.74 -4.79 -1.82
CA ALA A 114 4.48 -5.28 -0.47
C ALA A 114 5.78 -5.82 0.13
N VAL A 115 5.90 -5.77 1.45
CA VAL A 115 7.09 -6.28 2.13
C VAL A 115 7.35 -7.75 1.78
N GLY A 116 6.31 -8.54 1.55
CA GLY A 116 6.44 -9.93 1.15
C GLY A 116 7.16 -10.10 -0.19
N ASP A 117 6.94 -9.17 -1.12
CA ASP A 117 7.60 -9.20 -2.43
C ASP A 117 9.11 -9.02 -2.27
N LEU A 118 9.52 -8.12 -1.38
CA LEU A 118 10.94 -7.89 -1.09
C LEU A 118 11.59 -9.10 -0.45
N ALA A 119 10.90 -9.74 0.48
CA ALA A 119 11.40 -10.91 1.17
C ALA A 119 11.64 -12.07 0.21
N LEU A 120 10.71 -12.30 -0.72
CA LEU A 120 10.82 -13.38 -1.70
C LEU A 120 11.98 -13.17 -2.67
N GLU A 121 12.16 -11.94 -3.14
CA GLU A 121 13.19 -11.64 -4.13
C GLU A 121 14.59 -11.54 -3.56
N SER A 122 14.74 -10.89 -2.42
CA SER A 122 16.05 -10.61 -1.86
C SER A 122 16.53 -11.68 -0.90
N GLY A 123 15.67 -12.60 -0.49
CA GLY A 123 15.99 -13.54 0.57
C GLY A 123 16.38 -12.80 1.85
N ALA A 124 15.88 -11.61 2.04
CA ALA A 124 16.37 -10.70 3.06
C ALA A 124 15.76 -11.02 4.42
N THR A 125 16.35 -12.00 5.10
CA THR A 125 16.01 -12.31 6.48
C THR A 125 16.07 -11.04 7.34
N SER A 126 17.02 -10.16 7.06
CA SER A 126 17.15 -8.90 7.78
C SER A 126 15.93 -7.98 7.58
N VAL A 127 15.31 -7.99 6.40
CA VAL A 127 14.09 -7.24 6.16
C VAL A 127 12.95 -7.81 6.99
N LEU A 128 12.77 -9.12 6.98
CA LEU A 128 11.73 -9.78 7.77
C LEU A 128 11.92 -9.55 9.26
N SER A 129 13.16 -9.65 9.74
CA SER A 129 13.47 -9.40 11.15
C SER A 129 13.13 -7.97 11.56
N GLY A 130 13.50 -6.99 10.71
CA GLY A 130 13.16 -5.60 10.95
C GLY A 130 11.67 -5.37 10.96
N MET A 131 10.93 -5.99 10.06
CA MET A 131 9.48 -5.87 10.01
C MET A 131 8.79 -6.51 11.21
N SER A 132 9.31 -7.64 11.70
CA SER A 132 8.75 -8.29 12.87
C SER A 132 8.71 -7.36 14.08
N SER A 133 9.77 -6.58 14.29
CA SER A 133 9.80 -5.65 15.42
C SER A 133 9.06 -4.35 15.15
N ALA A 134 9.07 -3.87 13.90
CA ALA A 134 8.56 -2.54 13.58
C ALA A 134 7.08 -2.54 13.20
N ALA A 135 6.57 -3.61 12.63
CA ALA A 135 5.24 -3.62 12.02
C ALA A 135 4.31 -4.72 12.53
N GLN A 136 4.65 -5.37 13.63
CA GLN A 136 3.80 -6.44 14.15
C GLN A 136 2.43 -5.96 14.63
N ASN A 137 2.26 -4.67 14.76
CA ASN A 137 0.99 -4.06 15.18
C ASN A 137 0.16 -3.56 14.01
N ASP A 138 0.60 -3.76 12.81
CA ASP A 138 -0.18 -3.37 11.62
C ASP A 138 -1.44 -4.19 11.49
#